data_bf50f128b4121de825578dd5f19ace9e
#
_entry.id   bf50f128b4121de825578dd5f19ace9e
#
_cell.length_a   1.000
_cell.length_b   1.000
_cell.length_c   1.000
_cell.angle_alpha   90.00
_cell.angle_beta   90.00
_cell.angle_gamma   90.00
#
_symmetry.space_group_name_H-M   'P 1'
#
loop_
_entity.id
_entity.type
_entity.pdbx_description
1 polymer ?
#
loop_
_entity_poly.entity_id
_entity_poly.type
_entity_poly.pdbx_seq_one_letter_code
_entity_poly.pdbx_strand_id
1 'polypeptide(L)'
;VKQIFVLFLVFFSGSICADNTIVAIVNQIPVTLNSIQINIKNSDSKDDQILVINNYIDNILQIQKAGELELNPNKRDIEKVLIDIAQNNELSLKELMDFKDFDYIEKEVYEKLSILNLQRFITKDLKVSKQQIIKICSAKNLIKDQKQIKIAQIIISEIDNKNSDLENNNILIKGFLNK
;
A
#
# COMPACT_ATOMS: atom_id res chain seq x y z
N VAL A 1 -52.77 6.28 -31.11
CA VAL A 1 -51.58 7.12 -30.98
C VAL A 1 -51.39 7.55 -29.52
N LYS A 2 -52.41 8.07 -28.81
CA LYS A 2 -52.30 8.49 -27.39
C LYS A 2 -51.96 7.35 -26.44
N GLN A 3 -52.49 6.14 -26.65
CA GLN A 3 -52.17 4.99 -25.79
C GLN A 3 -50.75 4.45 -25.95
N ILE A 4 -50.19 4.53 -27.16
CA ILE A 4 -48.80 4.14 -27.42
C ILE A 4 -47.78 5.10 -26.75
N PHE A 5 -48.14 6.39 -26.70
CA PHE A 5 -47.30 7.41 -26.06
C PHE A 5 -47.23 7.22 -24.52
N VAL A 6 -48.34 6.83 -23.89
CA VAL A 6 -48.37 6.52 -22.44
C VAL A 6 -47.59 5.26 -22.14
N LEU A 7 -47.65 4.24 -22.99
CA LEU A 7 -46.86 3.02 -22.83
C LEU A 7 -45.34 3.29 -22.95
N PHE A 8 -44.91 4.21 -23.83
CA PHE A 8 -43.50 4.60 -24.00
C PHE A 8 -42.96 5.36 -22.79
N LEU A 9 -43.82 6.17 -22.11
CA LEU A 9 -43.43 6.92 -20.92
C LEU A 9 -43.19 6.02 -19.69
N VAL A 10 -43.90 4.88 -19.60
CA VAL A 10 -43.72 3.91 -18.49
C VAL A 10 -42.43 3.11 -18.63
N PHE A 11 -41.94 2.88 -19.84
CA PHE A 11 -40.64 2.19 -20.06
C PHE A 11 -39.42 3.04 -19.79
N PHE A 12 -39.55 4.38 -19.67
CA PHE A 12 -38.44 5.29 -19.40
C PHE A 12 -38.23 5.58 -17.91
N SER A 13 -39.05 5.02 -17.01
CA SER A 13 -38.78 5.06 -15.55
C SER A 13 -37.73 4.00 -15.16
N GLY A 14 -36.59 3.99 -15.89
CA GLY A 14 -35.41 3.26 -15.49
C GLY A 14 -34.95 3.82 -14.15
N SER A 15 -34.97 2.98 -13.12
CA SER A 15 -34.46 3.30 -11.79
C SER A 15 -33.01 3.79 -11.93
N ILE A 16 -32.78 5.08 -11.77
CA ILE A 16 -31.44 5.63 -11.57
C ILE A 16 -31.01 5.11 -10.19
N CYS A 17 -30.41 3.92 -10.15
CA CYS A 17 -29.68 3.47 -8.97
C CYS A 17 -28.51 4.44 -8.81
N ALA A 18 -28.66 5.42 -7.95
CA ALA A 18 -27.53 6.21 -7.47
C ALA A 18 -26.73 5.34 -6.52
N ASP A 19 -25.82 4.55 -7.10
CA ASP A 19 -24.97 3.58 -6.37
C ASP A 19 -23.88 4.26 -5.51
N ASN A 20 -23.90 5.59 -5.38
CA ASN A 20 -22.83 6.34 -4.76
C ASN A 20 -23.30 7.10 -3.51
N THR A 21 -23.62 6.36 -2.45
CA THR A 21 -24.04 6.93 -1.16
C THR A 21 -22.88 7.68 -0.50
N ILE A 22 -23.14 8.93 -0.08
CA ILE A 22 -22.18 9.71 0.72
C ILE A 22 -22.20 9.18 2.16
N VAL A 23 -21.05 8.74 2.65
CA VAL A 23 -20.85 8.20 4.01
C VAL A 23 -20.39 9.28 4.98
N ALA A 24 -19.54 10.20 4.50
CA ALA A 24 -19.02 11.32 5.26
C ALA A 24 -18.68 12.50 4.35
N ILE A 25 -18.52 13.68 4.94
CA ILE A 25 -18.00 14.89 4.26
C ILE A 25 -16.83 15.41 5.07
N VAL A 26 -15.65 15.53 4.45
CA VAL A 26 -14.41 15.98 5.08
C VAL A 26 -13.97 17.27 4.40
N ASN A 27 -14.11 18.41 5.07
CA ASN A 27 -13.74 19.72 4.52
C ASN A 27 -14.26 19.92 3.09
N GLN A 28 -15.56 19.71 2.88
CA GLN A 28 -16.26 19.81 1.58
C GLN A 28 -15.94 18.70 0.57
N ILE A 29 -15.07 17.73 0.89
CA ILE A 29 -14.82 16.55 0.05
C ILE A 29 -15.77 15.44 0.48
N PRO A 30 -16.65 14.94 -0.42
CA PRO A 30 -17.53 13.82 -0.10
C PRO A 30 -16.76 12.51 -0.08
N VAL A 31 -16.91 11.74 0.98
CA VAL A 31 -16.49 10.35 1.09
C VAL A 31 -17.67 9.49 0.68
N THR A 32 -17.53 8.75 -0.40
CA THR A 32 -18.61 7.93 -0.92
C THR A 32 -18.40 6.46 -0.54
N LEU A 33 -19.48 5.69 -0.49
CA LEU A 33 -19.40 4.26 -0.22
C LEU A 33 -18.51 3.55 -1.26
N ASN A 34 -18.58 3.97 -2.52
CA ASN A 34 -17.78 3.40 -3.59
C ASN A 34 -16.27 3.57 -3.35
N SER A 35 -15.85 4.74 -2.82
CA SER A 35 -14.42 5.02 -2.55
C SER A 35 -13.81 4.14 -1.45
N ILE A 36 -14.63 3.55 -0.59
CA ILE A 36 -14.21 2.72 0.54
C ILE A 36 -14.71 1.28 0.46
N GLN A 37 -15.50 0.95 -0.58
CA GLN A 37 -16.22 -0.31 -0.70
C GLN A 37 -15.30 -1.54 -0.64
N ILE A 38 -14.14 -1.49 -1.30
CA ILE A 38 -13.18 -2.59 -1.31
C ILE A 38 -12.70 -2.90 0.11
N ASN A 39 -12.39 -1.86 0.87
CA ASN A 39 -11.88 -2.00 2.24
C ASN A 39 -13.00 -2.44 3.22
N ILE A 40 -14.23 -1.95 3.02
CA ILE A 40 -15.37 -2.34 3.85
C ILE A 40 -15.80 -3.79 3.59
N LYS A 41 -15.77 -4.27 2.35
CA LYS A 41 -16.11 -5.68 2.03
C LYS A 41 -15.20 -6.70 2.71
N ASN A 42 -13.99 -6.30 3.04
CA ASN A 42 -13.00 -7.13 3.73
C ASN A 42 -13.09 -7.01 5.27
N SER A 43 -14.09 -6.29 5.78
CA SER A 43 -14.27 -6.07 7.22
C SER A 43 -15.30 -7.02 7.79
N ASP A 44 -14.91 -7.77 8.84
CA ASP A 44 -15.73 -8.84 9.43
C ASP A 44 -16.81 -8.31 10.39
N SER A 45 -16.64 -7.09 10.92
CA SER A 45 -17.55 -6.50 11.91
C SER A 45 -17.90 -5.05 11.61
N LYS A 46 -18.96 -4.54 12.27
CA LYS A 46 -19.33 -3.11 12.19
C LYS A 46 -18.23 -2.20 12.75
N ASP A 47 -17.53 -2.65 13.80
CA ASP A 47 -16.46 -1.86 14.41
C ASP A 47 -15.27 -1.76 13.45
N ASP A 48 -14.95 -2.82 12.72
CA ASP A 48 -13.93 -2.80 11.66
C ASP A 48 -14.34 -1.87 10.51
N GLN A 49 -15.61 -1.86 10.13
CA GLN A 49 -16.12 -0.94 9.11
C GLN A 49 -15.97 0.52 9.53
N ILE A 50 -16.30 0.85 10.80
CA ILE A 50 -16.10 2.20 11.35
C ILE A 50 -14.62 2.57 11.36
N LEU A 51 -13.74 1.63 11.71
CA LEU A 51 -12.30 1.85 11.69
C LEU A 51 -11.78 2.15 10.28
N VAL A 52 -12.26 1.42 9.27
CA VAL A 52 -11.94 1.68 7.85
C VAL A 52 -12.37 3.09 7.43
N ILE A 53 -13.60 3.50 7.79
CA ILE A 53 -14.10 4.83 7.48
C ILE A 53 -13.24 5.91 8.14
N ASN A 54 -12.94 5.76 9.43
CA ASN A 54 -12.10 6.71 10.16
C ASN A 54 -10.70 6.81 9.56
N ASN A 55 -10.07 5.69 9.25
CA ASN A 55 -8.74 5.68 8.60
C ASN A 55 -8.77 6.39 7.24
N TYR A 56 -9.85 6.23 6.48
CA TYR A 56 -9.99 6.90 5.19
C TYR A 56 -10.16 8.43 5.37
N ILE A 57 -10.94 8.86 6.38
CA ILE A 57 -11.09 10.27 6.75
C ILE A 57 -9.73 10.86 7.18
N ASP A 58 -8.98 10.15 8.01
CA ASP A 58 -7.66 10.58 8.47
C ASP A 58 -6.68 10.71 7.30
N ASN A 59 -6.73 9.81 6.33
CA ASN A 59 -5.90 9.91 5.11
C ASN A 59 -6.25 11.17 4.31
N ILE A 60 -7.54 11.46 4.09
CA ILE A 60 -7.98 12.69 3.40
C ILE A 60 -7.46 13.93 4.11
N LEU A 61 -7.58 14.00 5.44
CA LEU A 61 -7.09 15.13 6.22
C LEU A 61 -5.57 15.30 6.12
N GLN A 62 -4.82 14.20 6.13
CA GLN A 62 -3.37 14.22 5.95
C GLN A 62 -2.97 14.69 4.54
N ILE A 63 -3.66 14.23 3.49
CA ILE A 63 -3.41 14.67 2.11
C ILE A 63 -3.70 16.15 1.95
N GLN A 64 -4.83 16.63 2.48
CA GLN A 64 -5.17 18.06 2.47
C GLN A 64 -4.09 18.88 3.18
N LYS A 65 -3.64 18.41 4.35
CA LYS A 65 -2.60 19.09 5.11
C LYS A 65 -1.25 19.10 4.40
N ALA A 66 -0.91 18.02 3.71
CA ALA A 66 0.28 17.97 2.85
C ALA A 66 0.19 19.02 1.74
N GLY A 67 -0.98 19.16 1.10
CA GLY A 67 -1.23 20.18 0.07
C GLY A 67 -1.09 21.61 0.60
N GLU A 68 -1.68 21.91 1.76
CA GLU A 68 -1.57 23.21 2.42
C GLU A 68 -0.13 23.62 2.76
N LEU A 69 0.72 22.63 3.05
CA LEU A 69 2.12 22.83 3.41
C LEU A 69 3.06 22.69 2.20
N GLU A 70 2.52 22.56 0.98
CA GLU A 70 3.28 22.39 -0.28
C GLU A 70 4.21 21.16 -0.25
N LEU A 71 3.80 20.08 0.46
CA LEU A 71 4.55 18.84 0.60
C LEU A 71 4.16 17.76 -0.42
N ASN A 72 3.37 18.13 -1.42
CA ASN A 72 2.92 17.20 -2.46
C ASN A 72 4.13 16.59 -3.20
N PRO A 73 4.06 15.29 -3.55
CA PRO A 73 5.12 14.66 -4.32
C PRO A 73 5.23 15.27 -5.72
N ASN A 74 6.45 15.38 -6.21
CA ASN A 74 6.66 15.78 -7.58
C ASN A 74 6.54 14.57 -8.54
N LYS A 75 6.40 14.85 -9.84
CA LYS A 75 6.22 13.81 -10.86
C LYS A 75 7.34 12.76 -10.85
N ARG A 76 8.58 13.17 -10.61
CA ARG A 76 9.73 12.28 -10.59
C ARG A 76 9.68 11.28 -9.42
N ASP A 77 9.19 11.73 -8.26
CA ASP A 77 9.06 10.85 -7.09
C ASP A 77 7.96 9.81 -7.33
N ILE A 78 6.86 10.20 -7.96
CA ILE A 78 5.76 9.29 -8.34
C ILE A 78 6.28 8.25 -9.34
N GLU A 79 6.92 8.70 -10.43
CA GLU A 79 7.47 7.83 -11.47
C GLU A 79 8.45 6.80 -10.90
N LYS A 80 9.32 7.20 -9.97
CA LYS A 80 10.24 6.29 -9.30
C LYS A 80 9.52 5.17 -8.58
N VAL A 81 8.47 5.49 -7.83
CA VAL A 81 7.67 4.48 -7.11
C VAL A 81 6.92 3.57 -8.09
N LEU A 82 6.40 4.13 -9.19
CA LEU A 82 5.75 3.33 -10.24
C LEU A 82 6.73 2.35 -10.91
N ILE A 83 7.98 2.76 -11.14
CA ILE A 83 9.04 1.87 -11.63
C ILE A 83 9.31 0.75 -10.63
N ASP A 84 9.43 1.08 -9.34
CA ASP A 84 9.64 0.07 -8.28
C ASP A 84 8.48 -0.92 -8.21
N ILE A 85 7.23 -0.43 -8.34
CA ILE A 85 6.04 -1.29 -8.40
C ILE A 85 6.08 -2.22 -9.62
N ALA A 86 6.39 -1.68 -10.79
CA ALA A 86 6.49 -2.48 -12.02
C ALA A 86 7.55 -3.58 -11.87
N GLN A 87 8.76 -3.23 -11.42
CA GLN A 87 9.86 -4.18 -11.23
C GLN A 87 9.51 -5.29 -10.23
N ASN A 88 8.86 -4.94 -9.10
CA ASN A 88 8.44 -5.92 -8.09
C ASN A 88 7.36 -6.90 -8.60
N ASN A 89 6.68 -6.55 -9.68
CA ASN A 89 5.68 -7.40 -10.34
C ASN A 89 6.19 -7.97 -11.67
N GLU A 90 7.51 -7.93 -11.92
CA GLU A 90 8.14 -8.45 -13.15
C GLU A 90 7.63 -7.78 -14.44
N LEU A 91 7.22 -6.51 -14.34
CA LEU A 91 6.69 -5.70 -15.44
C LEU A 91 7.66 -4.57 -15.79
N SER A 92 7.61 -4.11 -17.03
CA SER A 92 8.14 -2.80 -17.40
C SER A 92 7.17 -1.68 -16.98
N LEU A 93 7.67 -0.46 -16.81
CA LEU A 93 6.81 0.70 -16.53
C LEU A 93 5.73 0.87 -17.61
N LYS A 94 6.08 0.62 -18.89
CA LYS A 94 5.13 0.72 -19.99
C LYS A 94 3.98 -0.28 -19.85
N GLU A 95 4.28 -1.52 -19.52
CA GLU A 95 3.25 -2.55 -19.30
C GLU A 95 2.35 -2.18 -18.12
N LEU A 96 2.93 -1.61 -17.03
CA LEU A 96 2.12 -1.10 -15.91
C LEU A 96 1.19 0.05 -16.35
N MET A 97 1.67 0.95 -17.21
CA MET A 97 0.87 2.07 -17.73
C MET A 97 -0.27 1.64 -18.66
N ASP A 98 -0.14 0.48 -19.31
CA ASP A 98 -1.15 -0.09 -20.19
C ASP A 98 -2.30 -0.80 -19.41
N PHE A 99 -2.21 -0.93 -18.07
CA PHE A 99 -3.30 -1.46 -17.26
C PHE A 99 -4.50 -0.50 -17.23
N LYS A 100 -5.69 -1.08 -17.30
CA LYS A 100 -6.97 -0.34 -17.24
C LYS A 100 -7.10 0.54 -15.99
N ASP A 101 -6.53 0.08 -14.87
CA ASP A 101 -6.63 0.74 -13.57
C ASP A 101 -5.37 1.55 -13.23
N PHE A 102 -4.55 1.93 -14.23
CA PHE A 102 -3.31 2.67 -14.01
C PHE A 102 -3.53 4.01 -13.31
N ASP A 103 -4.56 4.75 -13.70
CA ASP A 103 -4.89 6.05 -13.07
C ASP A 103 -5.18 5.89 -11.56
N TYR A 104 -5.80 4.78 -11.18
CA TYR A 104 -6.04 4.45 -9.77
C TYR A 104 -4.72 4.16 -9.04
N ILE A 105 -3.81 3.40 -9.66
CA ILE A 105 -2.50 3.10 -9.08
C ILE A 105 -1.68 4.39 -8.91
N GLU A 106 -1.62 5.23 -9.92
CA GLU A 106 -0.90 6.51 -9.87
C GLU A 106 -1.46 7.43 -8.77
N LYS A 107 -2.79 7.51 -8.66
CA LYS A 107 -3.47 8.26 -7.60
C LYS A 107 -3.12 7.72 -6.21
N GLU A 108 -3.15 6.40 -6.00
CA GLU A 108 -2.76 5.78 -4.74
C GLU A 108 -1.30 6.09 -4.36
N VAL A 109 -0.39 6.05 -5.34
CA VAL A 109 1.02 6.42 -5.14
C VAL A 109 1.15 7.87 -4.72
N TYR A 110 0.44 8.79 -5.40
CA TYR A 110 0.42 10.21 -5.05
C TYR A 110 -0.08 10.43 -3.61
N GLU A 111 -1.19 9.81 -3.24
CA GLU A 111 -1.80 9.94 -1.91
C GLU A 111 -0.85 9.42 -0.81
N LYS A 112 -0.28 8.23 -1.00
CA LYS A 112 0.67 7.63 -0.06
C LYS A 112 1.94 8.45 0.11
N LEU A 113 2.49 8.98 -0.99
CA LEU A 113 3.66 9.85 -0.92
C LEU A 113 3.36 11.18 -0.23
N SER A 114 2.18 11.76 -0.46
CA SER A 114 1.74 13.00 0.21
C SER A 114 1.69 12.81 1.72
N ILE A 115 1.07 11.73 2.18
CA ILE A 115 1.00 11.35 3.61
C ILE A 115 2.42 11.13 4.17
N LEU A 116 3.27 10.39 3.45
CA LEU A 116 4.63 10.13 3.87
C LEU A 116 5.47 11.40 4.00
N ASN A 117 5.33 12.33 3.06
CA ASN A 117 6.02 13.61 3.09
C ASN A 117 5.57 14.46 4.29
N LEU A 118 4.26 14.48 4.59
CA LEU A 118 3.73 15.13 5.77
C LEU A 118 4.30 14.53 7.06
N GLN A 119 4.30 13.20 7.17
CA GLN A 119 4.83 12.50 8.34
C GLN A 119 6.33 12.77 8.53
N ARG A 120 7.11 12.75 7.46
CA ARG A 120 8.54 13.12 7.49
C ARG A 120 8.74 14.56 7.92
N PHE A 121 7.93 15.48 7.43
CA PHE A 121 7.98 16.89 7.81
C PHE A 121 7.72 17.10 9.30
N ILE A 122 6.68 16.45 9.84
CA ILE A 122 6.31 16.55 11.26
C ILE A 122 7.40 15.92 12.15
N THR A 123 8.00 14.82 11.71
CA THR A 123 8.93 14.03 12.51
C THR A 123 10.40 14.42 12.33
N LYS A 124 10.74 15.31 11.39
CA LYS A 124 12.13 15.66 11.04
C LYS A 124 12.98 16.13 12.22
N ASP A 125 12.35 16.80 13.19
CA ASP A 125 13.04 17.37 14.36
C ASP A 125 12.93 16.48 15.61
N LEU A 126 12.26 15.31 15.50
CA LEU A 126 12.14 14.37 16.61
C LEU A 126 13.46 13.67 16.88
N LYS A 127 14.05 13.95 18.03
CA LYS A 127 15.23 13.24 18.52
C LYS A 127 14.82 12.21 19.56
N VAL A 128 14.81 10.94 19.16
CA VAL A 128 14.53 9.84 20.08
C VAL A 128 15.84 9.34 20.69
N SER A 129 15.97 9.42 22.01
CA SER A 129 17.16 8.92 22.69
C SER A 129 17.14 7.38 22.74
N LYS A 130 18.35 6.78 22.75
CA LYS A 130 18.47 5.32 22.89
C LYS A 130 17.78 4.78 24.15
N GLN A 131 17.80 5.55 25.23
CA GLN A 131 17.14 5.20 26.48
C GLN A 131 15.60 5.18 26.36
N GLN A 132 15.01 6.13 25.62
CA GLN A 132 13.57 6.14 25.35
C GLN A 132 13.15 4.92 24.51
N ILE A 133 13.96 4.55 23.50
CA ILE A 133 13.71 3.34 22.70
C ILE A 133 13.72 2.11 23.59
N ILE A 134 14.76 1.93 24.42
CA ILE A 134 14.87 0.80 25.34
C ILE A 134 13.68 0.75 26.29
N LYS A 135 13.28 1.90 26.87
CA LYS A 135 12.13 1.98 27.79
C LYS A 135 10.82 1.55 27.13
N ILE A 136 10.56 2.00 25.91
CA ILE A 136 9.34 1.62 25.17
C ILE A 136 9.36 0.14 24.80
N CYS A 137 10.49 -0.36 24.31
CA CYS A 137 10.65 -1.76 23.94
C CYS A 137 10.50 -2.69 25.15
N SER A 138 11.06 -2.32 26.32
CA SER A 138 10.91 -3.07 27.56
C SER A 138 9.47 -3.07 28.08
N ALA A 139 8.80 -1.90 28.05
CA ALA A 139 7.41 -1.78 28.50
C ALA A 139 6.44 -2.59 27.64
N LYS A 140 6.71 -2.76 26.35
CA LYS A 140 5.90 -3.56 25.42
C LYS A 140 6.33 -5.04 25.36
N ASN A 141 7.23 -5.50 26.25
CA ASN A 141 7.81 -6.85 26.19
C ASN A 141 8.38 -7.22 24.80
N LEU A 142 8.78 -6.23 24.00
CA LEU A 142 9.36 -6.42 22.68
C LEU A 142 10.84 -6.86 22.76
N ILE A 143 11.47 -6.68 23.93
CA ILE A 143 12.80 -7.20 24.24
C ILE A 143 12.59 -8.49 25.07
N LYS A 144 12.00 -9.52 24.50
CA LYS A 144 12.29 -10.89 24.94
C LYS A 144 13.54 -11.32 24.20
N ASP A 145 14.50 -11.92 24.91
CA ASP A 145 15.75 -12.48 24.42
C ASP A 145 15.67 -12.92 22.94
N GLN A 146 15.76 -11.97 22.02
CA GLN A 146 15.85 -12.29 20.61
C GLN A 146 17.29 -12.72 20.37
N LYS A 147 17.52 -14.04 20.43
CA LYS A 147 18.73 -14.62 19.85
C LYS A 147 18.80 -14.14 18.41
N GLN A 148 19.78 -13.31 18.08
CA GLN A 148 20.04 -12.96 16.70
C GLN A 148 20.53 -14.23 16.00
N ILE A 149 19.67 -14.80 15.17
CA ILE A 149 20.04 -15.93 14.31
C ILE A 149 20.59 -15.32 13.04
N LYS A 150 21.88 -15.47 12.79
CA LYS A 150 22.47 -15.19 11.47
C LYS A 150 22.07 -16.33 10.54
N ILE A 151 21.20 -16.07 9.59
CA ILE A 151 20.81 -17.02 8.56
C ILE A 151 21.69 -16.74 7.34
N ALA A 152 22.50 -17.73 6.94
CA ALA A 152 23.18 -17.74 5.66
C ALA A 152 22.49 -18.75 4.76
N GLN A 153 22.00 -18.32 3.62
CA GLN A 153 21.43 -19.20 2.60
C GLN A 153 22.48 -19.38 1.50
N ILE A 154 22.93 -20.60 1.29
CA ILE A 154 23.77 -20.97 0.15
C ILE A 154 22.87 -21.64 -0.87
N ILE A 155 22.66 -20.99 -2.00
CA ILE A 155 21.95 -21.57 -3.14
C ILE A 155 23.00 -22.23 -4.01
N ILE A 156 23.02 -23.57 -4.06
CA ILE A 156 23.83 -24.34 -4.97
C ILE A 156 22.91 -24.66 -6.17
N SER A 157 23.11 -23.99 -7.30
CA SER A 157 22.49 -24.40 -8.56
C SER A 157 23.34 -25.54 -9.15
N GLU A 158 22.71 -26.66 -9.42
CA GLU A 158 23.33 -27.74 -10.14
C GLU A 158 23.60 -27.28 -11.59
N ILE A 159 24.85 -26.95 -11.87
CA ILE A 159 25.29 -26.73 -13.24
C ILE A 159 25.48 -28.13 -13.81
N ASP A 160 24.66 -28.47 -14.80
CA ASP A 160 24.80 -29.70 -15.60
C ASP A 160 26.18 -29.72 -16.33
N ASN A 161 27.22 -30.04 -15.59
CA ASN A 161 28.51 -30.40 -16.12
C ASN A 161 28.86 -31.80 -15.62
N LYS A 162 28.78 -32.75 -16.52
CA LYS A 162 29.22 -34.13 -16.36
C LYS A 162 30.71 -34.24 -16.00
N ASN A 163 31.16 -33.67 -14.94
CA ASN A 163 32.47 -33.94 -14.29
C ASN A 163 32.73 -32.83 -13.26
N SER A 164 32.14 -32.92 -12.09
CA SER A 164 32.67 -32.20 -10.93
C SER A 164 32.63 -33.12 -9.73
N ASP A 165 33.80 -33.38 -9.21
CA ASP A 165 34.04 -34.17 -8.03
C ASP A 165 33.21 -33.69 -6.86
N LEU A 166 32.25 -34.45 -6.42
CA LEU A 166 31.44 -34.27 -5.23
C LEU A 166 32.25 -34.05 -3.92
N GLU A 167 33.52 -34.47 -3.92
CA GLU A 167 34.45 -34.29 -2.81
C GLU A 167 34.87 -32.83 -2.60
N ASN A 168 35.02 -32.03 -3.64
CA ASN A 168 35.45 -30.63 -3.52
C ASN A 168 34.35 -29.72 -2.94
N ASN A 169 33.08 -30.01 -3.19
CA ASN A 169 31.99 -29.24 -2.66
C ASN A 169 31.79 -29.46 -1.14
N ASN A 170 32.05 -30.66 -0.64
CA ASN A 170 31.99 -30.97 0.79
C ASN A 170 33.10 -30.28 1.61
N ILE A 171 34.26 -30.02 1.02
CA ILE A 171 35.36 -29.31 1.68
C ILE A 171 35.05 -27.81 1.79
N LEU A 172 34.42 -27.21 0.80
CA LEU A 172 33.98 -25.81 0.82
C LEU A 172 32.91 -25.56 1.88
N ILE A 173 31.91 -26.46 2.02
CA ILE A 173 30.84 -26.34 3.01
C ILE A 173 31.39 -26.46 4.43
N LYS A 174 32.33 -27.38 4.69
CA LYS A 174 32.99 -27.50 6.00
C LYS A 174 33.85 -26.29 6.39
N GLY A 175 34.45 -25.62 5.40
CA GLY A 175 35.25 -24.40 5.63
C GLY A 175 34.41 -23.17 6.04
N PHE A 176 33.12 -23.12 5.68
CA PHE A 176 32.21 -22.05 6.08
C PHE A 176 31.56 -22.24 7.44
N LEU A 177 31.43 -23.48 7.91
CA LEU A 177 30.79 -23.80 9.19
C LEU A 177 31.72 -23.66 10.41
N ASN A 178 33.04 -23.56 10.19
CA ASN A 178 34.05 -23.47 11.24
C ASN A 178 34.69 -22.08 11.42
N LYS A 179 34.08 -21.03 10.90
CA LYS A 179 34.42 -19.62 11.15
C LYS A 179 33.22 -18.91 11.79
#